data_faae0c4f805af31da37216f826525a3c
#
_entry.id   faae0c4f805af31da37216f826525a3c
#
_cell.length_a   1.000
_cell.length_b   1.000
_cell.length_c   1.000
_cell.angle_alpha   90.00
_cell.angle_beta   90.00
_cell.angle_gamma   90.00
#
_symmetry.space_group_name_H-M   'P 1'
#
loop_
_entity.id
_entity.type
_entity.pdbx_description
1 polymer ?
#
loop_
_entity_poly.entity_id
_entity_poly.type
_entity_poly.pdbx_seq_one_letter_code
_entity_poly.pdbx_strand_id
1 'polypeptide(L)'
;MCRAFLLHNRAVILDYKCANEIYWNGYYGSFLGVVKPREKDINSPLELSLIEATYLLETGRIELIYSNSKLDYNRLYEWSRDRIERFEELYTVYRDLRKKGFIIRRGLKFGCDYLLYRLGPGIDHAPFGVQVYKSGEQIDPIELVRMGRLLHSVRKKLIVAIVDDKGEVYYHIFNWWKS
;
A
#
# COMPACT_ATOMS: atom_id res chain seq x y z
N MET A 1 -10.79 -18.20 -7.75
CA MET A 1 -9.84 -17.57 -6.81
C MET A 1 -8.51 -17.43 -7.52
N CYS A 2 -7.93 -16.26 -7.49
CA CYS A 2 -6.69 -15.94 -8.20
C CYS A 2 -5.47 -16.52 -7.47
N ARG A 3 -4.54 -17.12 -8.22
CA ARG A 3 -3.29 -17.64 -7.66
C ARG A 3 -2.17 -16.63 -7.82
N ALA A 4 -1.47 -16.34 -6.73
CA ALA A 4 -0.25 -15.57 -6.70
C ALA A 4 0.92 -16.45 -6.24
N PHE A 5 2.10 -16.23 -6.80
CA PHE A 5 3.32 -16.96 -6.48
C PHE A 5 4.23 -16.07 -5.64
N LEU A 6 4.57 -16.51 -4.43
CA LEU A 6 5.46 -15.78 -3.55
C LEU A 6 6.90 -15.89 -4.05
N LEU A 7 7.52 -14.73 -4.21
CA LEU A 7 8.95 -14.54 -4.40
C LEU A 7 9.56 -13.98 -3.12
N HIS A 8 10.86 -13.66 -3.14
CA HIS A 8 11.57 -13.21 -1.94
C HIS A 8 10.90 -12.00 -1.25
N ASN A 9 10.58 -10.94 -2.02
CA ASN A 9 10.07 -9.65 -1.50
C ASN A 9 8.78 -9.18 -2.18
N ARG A 10 8.10 -10.04 -2.92
CA ARG A 10 6.88 -9.74 -3.69
C ARG A 10 6.09 -11.00 -3.99
N ALA A 11 4.86 -10.84 -4.44
CA ALA A 11 4.11 -11.93 -5.06
C ALA A 11 3.73 -11.56 -6.50
N VAL A 12 3.54 -12.55 -7.36
CA VAL A 12 3.22 -12.35 -8.77
C VAL A 12 2.02 -13.17 -9.17
N ILE A 13 1.05 -12.55 -9.84
CA ILE A 13 -0.09 -13.20 -10.49
C ILE A 13 0.25 -13.33 -11.97
N LEU A 14 0.39 -14.59 -12.43
CA LEU A 14 0.76 -14.89 -13.83
C LEU A 14 -0.45 -14.96 -14.75
N ASP A 15 -1.60 -15.34 -14.24
CA ASP A 15 -2.86 -15.38 -14.99
C ASP A 15 -3.34 -13.97 -15.27
N TYR A 16 -3.44 -13.59 -16.55
CA TYR A 16 -3.75 -12.23 -16.97
C TYR A 16 -5.19 -11.81 -16.66
N LYS A 17 -6.14 -12.74 -16.65
CA LYS A 17 -7.53 -12.46 -16.26
C LYS A 17 -7.59 -12.11 -14.78
N CYS A 18 -6.96 -12.92 -13.94
CA CYS A 18 -6.80 -12.65 -12.52
C CYS A 18 -6.02 -11.36 -12.25
N ALA A 19 -4.95 -11.10 -12.98
CA ALA A 19 -4.15 -9.88 -12.87
C ALA A 19 -5.02 -8.63 -13.12
N ASN A 20 -5.81 -8.64 -14.18
CA ASN A 20 -6.74 -7.56 -14.50
C ASN A 20 -7.85 -7.43 -13.45
N GLU A 21 -8.45 -8.55 -13.02
CA GLU A 21 -9.48 -8.54 -11.98
C GLU A 21 -8.96 -7.91 -10.68
N ILE A 22 -7.80 -8.33 -10.19
CA ILE A 22 -7.20 -7.80 -8.95
C ILE A 22 -6.83 -6.32 -9.12
N TYR A 23 -6.24 -5.94 -10.24
CA TYR A 23 -5.85 -4.55 -10.47
C TYR A 23 -7.07 -3.63 -10.57
N TRP A 24 -8.02 -3.89 -11.45
CA TRP A 24 -9.13 -2.97 -11.70
C TRP A 24 -10.18 -2.93 -10.57
N ASN A 25 -10.26 -3.97 -9.75
CA ASN A 25 -11.17 -4.02 -8.60
C ASN A 25 -10.52 -3.51 -7.29
N GLY A 26 -9.59 -2.56 -7.38
CA GLY A 26 -9.01 -1.93 -6.18
C GLY A 26 -7.60 -1.41 -6.38
N TYR A 27 -7.09 -1.46 -7.61
CA TYR A 27 -5.77 -0.95 -8.00
C TYR A 27 -4.62 -1.56 -7.18
N TYR A 28 -4.69 -2.86 -6.90
CA TYR A 28 -3.61 -3.59 -6.24
C TYR A 28 -2.50 -3.90 -7.23
N GLY A 29 -1.27 -3.79 -6.78
CA GLY A 29 -0.10 -4.17 -7.55
C GLY A 29 0.26 -3.25 -8.71
N SER A 30 1.12 -3.76 -9.58
CA SER A 30 1.56 -3.08 -10.80
C SER A 30 1.81 -4.13 -11.90
N PHE A 31 1.32 -3.89 -13.10
CA PHE A 31 1.63 -4.75 -14.23
C PHE A 31 3.11 -4.65 -14.59
N LEU A 32 3.75 -5.78 -14.84
CA LEU A 32 5.16 -5.80 -15.26
C LEU A 32 5.30 -5.12 -16.62
N GLY A 33 6.22 -4.15 -16.69
CA GLY A 33 6.50 -3.41 -17.93
C GLY A 33 5.44 -2.36 -18.32
N VAL A 34 4.35 -2.19 -17.54
CA VAL A 34 3.30 -1.22 -17.85
C VAL A 34 3.28 -0.10 -16.82
N VAL A 35 3.76 1.08 -17.19
CA VAL A 35 3.91 2.21 -16.25
C VAL A 35 2.57 2.87 -15.90
N LYS A 36 1.68 3.02 -16.89
CA LYS A 36 0.36 3.66 -16.74
C LYS A 36 -0.70 2.83 -17.45
N PRO A 37 -1.32 1.88 -16.78
CA PRO A 37 -2.42 1.11 -17.35
C PRO A 37 -3.59 2.05 -17.71
N ARG A 38 -4.04 2.01 -18.96
CA ARG A 38 -5.17 2.82 -19.47
C ARG A 38 -6.30 1.96 -20.00
N GLU A 39 -5.95 0.80 -20.51
CA GLU A 39 -6.88 -0.15 -21.15
C GLU A 39 -7.16 -1.29 -20.17
N LYS A 40 -8.36 -1.83 -20.23
CA LYS A 40 -8.69 -3.11 -19.59
C LYS A 40 -8.12 -4.22 -20.47
N ASP A 41 -7.91 -5.40 -19.89
CA ASP A 41 -7.35 -6.58 -20.58
C ASP A 41 -5.85 -6.49 -20.93
N ILE A 42 -5.07 -6.06 -19.94
CA ILE A 42 -3.61 -6.02 -20.05
C ILE A 42 -3.03 -7.44 -20.03
N ASN A 43 -2.28 -7.79 -21.06
CA ASN A 43 -1.62 -9.08 -21.21
C ASN A 43 -0.21 -9.05 -20.55
N SER A 44 -0.18 -8.88 -19.22
CA SER A 44 1.04 -8.84 -18.44
C SER A 44 0.80 -9.35 -17.01
N PRO A 45 1.77 -10.04 -16.41
CA PRO A 45 1.69 -10.42 -15.01
C PRO A 45 1.53 -9.21 -14.09
N LEU A 46 0.86 -9.41 -12.95
CA LEU A 46 0.70 -8.41 -11.91
C LEU A 46 1.63 -8.70 -10.73
N GLU A 47 2.49 -7.74 -10.42
CA GLU A 47 3.35 -7.76 -9.25
C GLU A 47 2.64 -7.11 -8.06
N LEU A 48 2.58 -7.82 -6.93
CA LEU A 48 2.06 -7.36 -5.65
C LEU A 48 3.20 -7.15 -4.67
N SER A 49 3.18 -6.06 -3.91
CA SER A 49 4.02 -5.94 -2.71
C SER A 49 3.60 -6.96 -1.66
N LEU A 50 4.48 -7.28 -0.71
CA LEU A 50 4.13 -8.19 0.38
C LEU A 50 2.97 -7.64 1.22
N ILE A 51 2.86 -6.33 1.42
CA ILE A 51 1.73 -5.68 2.10
C ILE A 51 0.41 -5.94 1.36
N GLU A 52 0.40 -5.74 0.03
CA GLU A 52 -0.78 -6.01 -0.79
C GLU A 52 -1.14 -7.49 -0.82
N ALA A 53 -0.14 -8.36 -0.97
CA ALA A 53 -0.33 -9.81 -0.97
C ALA A 53 -0.90 -10.30 0.37
N THR A 54 -0.40 -9.80 1.51
CA THR A 54 -0.90 -10.13 2.84
C THR A 54 -2.38 -9.73 2.99
N TYR A 55 -2.73 -8.53 2.56
CA TYR A 55 -4.11 -8.04 2.61
C TYR A 55 -5.06 -8.83 1.69
N LEU A 56 -4.63 -9.14 0.48
CA LEU A 56 -5.44 -9.90 -0.47
C LEU A 56 -5.62 -11.36 -0.02
N LEU A 57 -4.62 -11.95 0.64
CA LEU A 57 -4.70 -13.27 1.25
C LEU A 57 -5.63 -13.25 2.48
N GLU A 58 -5.50 -12.25 3.38
CA GLU A 58 -6.39 -12.05 4.55
C GLU A 58 -7.85 -11.95 4.13
N THR A 59 -8.12 -11.22 3.04
CA THR A 59 -9.49 -11.00 2.53
C THR A 59 -9.99 -12.09 1.59
N GLY A 60 -9.23 -13.19 1.42
CA GLY A 60 -9.63 -14.34 0.61
C GLY A 60 -9.72 -14.06 -0.90
N ARG A 61 -9.06 -13.01 -1.39
CA ARG A 61 -9.09 -12.65 -2.81
C ARG A 61 -8.05 -13.37 -3.65
N ILE A 62 -6.97 -13.87 -3.02
CA ILE A 62 -5.94 -14.67 -3.66
C ILE A 62 -5.64 -15.93 -2.84
N GLU A 63 -5.15 -16.95 -3.53
CA GLU A 63 -4.37 -18.06 -2.96
C GLU A 63 -2.89 -17.77 -3.18
N LEU A 64 -2.07 -17.96 -2.16
CA LEU A 64 -0.63 -17.77 -2.27
C LEU A 64 0.10 -19.10 -2.33
N ILE A 65 0.98 -19.24 -3.31
CA ILE A 65 1.77 -20.44 -3.55
C ILE A 65 3.25 -20.13 -3.32
N TYR A 66 3.91 -20.98 -2.55
CA TYR A 66 5.37 -20.97 -2.37
C TYR A 66 5.89 -22.41 -2.41
N SER A 67 6.92 -22.66 -3.23
CA SER A 67 7.51 -24.02 -3.40
C SER A 67 6.46 -25.11 -3.61
N ASN A 68 5.50 -24.88 -4.53
CA ASN A 68 4.39 -25.78 -4.86
C ASN A 68 3.39 -26.08 -3.72
N SER A 69 3.45 -25.35 -2.62
CA SER A 69 2.53 -25.50 -1.48
C SER A 69 1.75 -24.21 -1.25
N LYS A 70 0.52 -24.34 -0.76
CA LYS A 70 -0.26 -23.16 -0.33
C LYS A 70 0.35 -22.58 0.95
N LEU A 71 0.52 -21.27 0.94
CA LEU A 71 0.96 -20.52 2.11
C LEU A 71 -0.25 -19.90 2.79
N ASP A 72 -0.37 -20.06 4.10
CA ASP A 72 -1.41 -19.42 4.91
C ASP A 72 -1.05 -17.99 5.29
N TYR A 73 -2.04 -17.28 5.82
CA TYR A 73 -1.89 -15.88 6.24
C TYR A 73 -0.79 -15.69 7.29
N ASN A 74 -0.74 -16.53 8.33
CA ASN A 74 0.21 -16.34 9.43
C ASN A 74 1.66 -16.48 8.94
N ARG A 75 1.91 -17.46 8.08
CA ARG A 75 3.24 -17.66 7.46
C ARG A 75 3.63 -16.48 6.55
N LEU A 76 2.69 -15.95 5.76
CA LEU A 76 2.97 -14.77 4.94
C LEU A 76 3.22 -13.53 5.81
N TYR A 77 2.46 -13.37 6.89
CA TYR A 77 2.63 -12.26 7.82
C TYR A 77 4.04 -12.26 8.43
N GLU A 78 4.49 -13.40 8.98
CA GLU A 78 5.85 -13.57 9.51
C GLU A 78 6.91 -13.35 8.43
N TRP A 79 6.72 -13.94 7.24
CA TRP A 79 7.60 -13.74 6.09
C TRP A 79 7.78 -12.26 5.74
N SER A 80 6.70 -11.49 5.77
CA SER A 80 6.68 -10.07 5.44
C SER A 80 7.31 -9.22 6.54
N ARG A 81 7.05 -9.55 7.79
CA ARG A 81 7.65 -8.90 8.96
C ARG A 81 9.16 -9.00 8.97
N ASP A 82 9.71 -10.16 8.60
CA ASP A 82 11.16 -10.38 8.55
C ASP A 82 11.85 -9.60 7.41
N ARG A 83 11.10 -9.09 6.43
CA ARG A 83 11.62 -8.46 5.20
C ARG A 83 11.29 -7.00 5.03
N ILE A 84 10.31 -6.51 5.74
CA ILE A 84 9.88 -5.11 5.67
C ILE A 84 10.04 -4.50 7.06
N GLU A 85 10.93 -3.54 7.15
CA GLU A 85 11.06 -2.70 8.34
C GLU A 85 9.74 -1.99 8.64
N ARG A 86 9.31 -1.97 9.88
CA ARG A 86 8.01 -1.42 10.35
C ARG A 86 6.79 -2.08 9.65
N PHE A 87 6.89 -3.36 9.28
CA PHE A 87 5.79 -4.06 8.59
C PHE A 87 4.48 -3.99 9.35
N GLU A 88 4.53 -4.19 10.66
CA GLU A 88 3.32 -4.25 11.51
C GLU A 88 2.55 -2.93 11.46
N GLU A 89 3.24 -1.80 11.63
CA GLU A 89 2.65 -0.47 11.57
C GLU A 89 2.15 -0.15 10.16
N LEU A 90 2.98 -0.40 9.15
CA LEU A 90 2.64 -0.17 7.74
C LEU A 90 1.42 -0.99 7.32
N TYR A 91 1.38 -2.27 7.69
CA TYR A 91 0.26 -3.15 7.36
C TYR A 91 -1.02 -2.77 8.10
N THR A 92 -0.91 -2.41 9.39
CA THR A 92 -2.05 -1.96 10.20
C THR A 92 -2.71 -0.73 9.57
N VAL A 93 -1.93 0.28 9.20
CA VAL A 93 -2.44 1.48 8.51
C VAL A 93 -3.00 1.14 7.13
N TYR A 94 -2.29 0.31 6.35
CA TYR A 94 -2.77 -0.14 5.04
C TYR A 94 -4.15 -0.79 5.14
N ARG A 95 -4.30 -1.77 6.03
CA ARG A 95 -5.55 -2.49 6.27
C ARG A 95 -6.69 -1.57 6.70
N ASP A 96 -6.43 -0.66 7.63
CA ASP A 96 -7.44 0.29 8.13
C ASP A 96 -7.92 1.24 7.03
N LEU A 97 -7.00 1.82 6.25
CA LEU A 97 -7.35 2.72 5.15
C LEU A 97 -8.08 2.00 4.01
N ARG A 98 -7.72 0.73 3.72
CA ARG A 98 -8.48 -0.09 2.76
C ARG A 98 -9.90 -0.37 3.23
N LYS A 99 -10.10 -0.67 4.51
CA LYS A 99 -11.44 -0.84 5.11
C LYS A 99 -12.28 0.44 5.04
N LYS A 100 -11.64 1.61 5.11
CA LYS A 100 -12.28 2.92 4.92
C LYS A 100 -12.57 3.27 3.44
N GLY A 101 -12.24 2.38 2.51
CA GLY A 101 -12.53 2.52 1.08
C GLY A 101 -11.49 3.29 0.26
N PHE A 102 -10.35 3.63 0.84
CA PHE A 102 -9.28 4.31 0.08
C PHE A 102 -8.52 3.33 -0.81
N ILE A 103 -8.11 3.83 -1.97
CA ILE A 103 -7.14 3.16 -2.82
C ILE A 103 -5.75 3.67 -2.46
N ILE A 104 -4.84 2.72 -2.19
CA ILE A 104 -3.52 3.01 -1.65
C ILE A 104 -2.46 2.66 -2.68
N ARG A 105 -1.54 3.59 -2.90
CA ARG A 105 -0.34 3.38 -3.72
C ARG A 105 0.91 3.74 -2.92
N ARG A 106 2.07 3.26 -3.36
CA ARG A 106 3.36 3.60 -2.73
C ARG A 106 3.63 5.10 -2.84
N GLY A 107 4.02 5.71 -1.74
CA GLY A 107 4.31 7.15 -1.63
C GLY A 107 5.77 7.53 -1.79
N LEU A 108 6.67 6.58 -2.02
CA LEU A 108 8.13 6.77 -1.98
C LEU A 108 8.63 7.94 -2.84
N LYS A 109 8.08 8.14 -4.05
CA LYS A 109 8.43 9.27 -4.91
C LYS A 109 8.10 10.64 -4.31
N PHE A 110 7.24 10.65 -3.30
CA PHE A 110 6.77 11.86 -2.61
C PHE A 110 7.28 11.94 -1.17
N GLY A 111 8.25 11.08 -0.81
CA GLY A 111 8.89 11.06 0.50
C GLY A 111 7.98 10.62 1.65
N CYS A 112 6.95 9.83 1.36
CA CYS A 112 6.03 9.27 2.36
C CYS A 112 5.77 7.79 2.10
N ASP A 113 5.15 7.09 3.05
CA ASP A 113 4.89 5.65 2.94
C ASP A 113 3.79 5.36 1.90
N TYR A 114 2.67 6.11 1.94
CA TYR A 114 1.52 5.86 1.08
C TYR A 114 0.97 7.12 0.41
N LEU A 115 0.37 6.93 -0.77
CA LEU A 115 -0.53 7.88 -1.40
C LEU A 115 -1.96 7.34 -1.32
N LEU A 116 -2.92 8.20 -0.97
CA LEU A 116 -4.33 7.85 -0.92
C LEU A 116 -5.08 8.47 -2.09
N TYR A 117 -5.87 7.63 -2.76
CA TYR A 117 -6.81 8.01 -3.80
C TYR A 117 -8.23 7.70 -3.32
N ARG A 118 -9.20 8.47 -3.79
CA ARG A 118 -10.61 8.18 -3.58
C ARG A 118 -11.18 7.27 -4.67
N LEU A 119 -10.85 7.54 -5.93
CA LEU A 119 -11.35 6.82 -7.10
C LEU A 119 -10.28 5.94 -7.76
N GLY A 120 -9.03 6.36 -7.74
CA GLY A 120 -7.90 5.58 -8.19
C GLY A 120 -6.96 6.28 -9.16
N PRO A 121 -5.77 5.69 -9.39
CA PRO A 121 -4.78 6.24 -10.32
C PRO A 121 -5.36 6.39 -11.73
N GLY A 122 -5.17 7.57 -12.31
CA GLY A 122 -5.68 7.88 -13.65
C GLY A 122 -7.12 8.39 -13.68
N ILE A 123 -7.88 8.28 -12.59
CA ILE A 123 -9.23 8.83 -12.44
C ILE A 123 -9.19 10.11 -11.64
N ASP A 124 -8.52 10.08 -10.49
CA ASP A 124 -8.32 11.25 -9.64
C ASP A 124 -6.83 11.43 -9.29
N HIS A 125 -6.52 12.58 -8.70
CA HIS A 125 -5.23 12.82 -8.07
C HIS A 125 -5.29 12.42 -6.60
N ALA A 126 -4.25 11.72 -6.11
CA ALA A 126 -4.14 11.43 -4.69
C ALA A 126 -4.14 12.73 -3.87
N PRO A 127 -5.16 12.99 -3.05
CA PRO A 127 -5.23 14.22 -2.24
C PRO A 127 -4.28 14.19 -1.03
N PHE A 128 -3.83 12.99 -0.62
CA PHE A 128 -3.05 12.81 0.60
C PHE A 128 -1.82 11.94 0.38
N GLY A 129 -0.71 12.32 1.05
CA GLY A 129 0.40 11.44 1.37
C GLY A 129 0.33 11.06 2.84
N VAL A 130 0.61 9.81 3.18
CA VAL A 130 0.57 9.29 4.55
C VAL A 130 1.96 8.84 4.96
N GLN A 131 2.40 9.32 6.11
CA GLN A 131 3.59 8.84 6.81
C GLN A 131 3.16 8.10 8.06
N VAL A 132 3.70 6.91 8.27
CA VAL A 132 3.35 6.01 9.39
C VAL A 132 4.41 6.08 10.47
N TYR A 133 3.99 6.17 11.71
CA TYR A 133 4.83 6.12 12.92
C TYR A 133 4.23 5.18 13.96
N LYS A 134 5.07 4.62 14.80
CA LYS A 134 4.65 3.94 16.02
C LYS A 134 4.44 4.96 17.15
N SER A 135 3.51 4.69 18.03
CA SER A 135 3.32 5.50 19.25
C SER A 135 4.59 5.51 20.10
N GLY A 136 4.98 6.70 20.57
CA GLY A 136 6.23 6.92 21.31
C GLY A 136 7.48 7.07 20.44
N GLU A 137 7.38 6.91 19.11
CA GLU A 137 8.48 7.20 18.19
C GLU A 137 8.74 8.70 18.13
N GLN A 138 10.02 9.09 18.15
CA GLN A 138 10.42 10.48 18.01
C GLN A 138 10.36 10.89 16.53
N ILE A 139 9.64 11.98 16.25
CA ILE A 139 9.53 12.55 14.91
C ILE A 139 10.46 13.76 14.82
N ASP A 140 11.41 13.74 13.88
CA ASP A 140 12.23 14.90 13.58
C ASP A 140 11.36 16.01 12.96
N PRO A 141 11.27 17.20 13.60
CA PRO A 141 10.51 18.32 13.06
C PRO A 141 10.96 18.76 11.66
N ILE A 142 12.26 18.66 11.36
CA ILE A 142 12.81 19.03 10.05
C ILE A 142 12.29 18.09 8.97
N GLU A 143 12.29 16.77 9.23
CA GLU A 143 11.73 15.78 8.32
C GLU A 143 10.22 15.98 8.11
N LEU A 144 9.47 16.28 9.17
CA LEU A 144 8.04 16.55 9.09
C LEU A 144 7.76 17.77 8.19
N VAL A 145 8.50 18.86 8.37
CA VAL A 145 8.39 20.07 7.53
C VAL A 145 8.79 19.77 6.08
N ARG A 146 9.85 18.98 5.86
CA ARG A 146 10.32 18.59 4.53
C ARG A 146 9.24 17.78 3.77
N MET A 147 8.66 16.76 4.41
CA MET A 147 7.55 15.98 3.84
C MET A 147 6.35 16.88 3.53
N GLY A 148 5.95 17.71 4.47
CA GLY A 148 4.82 18.64 4.30
C GLY A 148 5.03 19.58 3.11
N ARG A 149 6.22 20.14 2.94
CA ARG A 149 6.58 20.98 1.79
C ARG A 149 6.54 20.23 0.47
N LEU A 150 7.14 19.04 0.43
CA LEU A 150 7.17 18.22 -0.77
C LEU A 150 5.75 17.84 -1.22
N LEU A 151 4.90 17.39 -0.31
CA LEU A 151 3.52 17.07 -0.61
C LEU A 151 2.71 18.30 -1.02
N HIS A 152 2.93 19.45 -0.36
CA HIS A 152 2.25 20.70 -0.71
C HIS A 152 2.62 21.16 -2.13
N SER A 153 3.89 21.04 -2.54
CA SER A 153 4.34 21.42 -3.90
C SER A 153 3.63 20.65 -5.00
N VAL A 154 3.15 19.45 -4.71
CA VAL A 154 2.38 18.57 -5.63
C VAL A 154 0.88 18.54 -5.26
N ARG A 155 0.40 19.56 -4.54
CA ARG A 155 -1.02 19.75 -4.15
C ARG A 155 -1.60 18.59 -3.34
N LYS A 156 -0.81 18.03 -2.44
CA LYS A 156 -1.22 16.98 -1.51
C LYS A 156 -1.10 17.48 -0.08
N LYS A 157 -1.93 16.95 0.80
CA LYS A 157 -1.82 17.17 2.25
C LYS A 157 -1.09 16.02 2.89
N LEU A 158 -0.31 16.32 3.93
CA LEU A 158 0.34 15.30 4.74
C LEU A 158 -0.62 14.78 5.80
N ILE A 159 -0.76 13.46 5.87
CA ILE A 159 -1.35 12.75 7.00
C ILE A 159 -0.22 12.04 7.74
N VAL A 160 -0.15 12.24 9.04
CA VAL A 160 0.66 11.42 9.95
C VAL A 160 -0.27 10.40 10.60
N ALA A 161 0.01 9.12 10.37
CA ALA A 161 -0.71 8.00 10.95
C ALA A 161 0.13 7.42 12.08
N ILE A 162 -0.40 7.40 13.29
CA ILE A 162 0.27 6.87 14.48
C ILE A 162 -0.44 5.58 14.89
N VAL A 163 0.32 4.49 14.97
CA VAL A 163 -0.16 3.17 15.41
C VAL A 163 0.22 2.99 16.87
N ASP A 164 -0.76 2.73 17.75
CA ASP A 164 -0.52 2.46 19.15
C ASP A 164 -0.20 0.97 19.43
N ASP A 165 0.15 0.65 20.66
CA ASP A 165 0.50 -0.71 21.08
C ASP A 165 -0.69 -1.70 21.03
N LYS A 166 -1.92 -1.18 20.90
CA LYS A 166 -3.14 -1.98 20.70
C LYS A 166 -3.50 -2.18 19.23
N GLY A 167 -2.73 -1.58 18.32
CA GLY A 167 -2.99 -1.60 16.89
C GLY A 167 -4.10 -0.64 16.44
N GLU A 168 -4.46 0.35 17.27
CA GLU A 168 -5.35 1.44 16.86
C GLU A 168 -4.57 2.50 16.09
N VAL A 169 -5.21 3.14 15.11
CA VAL A 169 -4.57 4.12 14.24
C VAL A 169 -5.19 5.49 14.43
N TYR A 170 -4.35 6.46 14.74
CA TYR A 170 -4.71 7.87 14.89
C TYR A 170 -4.16 8.66 13.71
N TYR A 171 -5.03 9.42 13.02
CA TYR A 171 -4.68 10.20 11.84
C TYR A 171 -4.66 11.69 12.14
N HIS A 172 -3.55 12.35 11.85
CA HIS A 172 -3.37 13.80 11.99
C HIS A 172 -3.10 14.41 10.62
N ILE A 173 -3.93 15.41 10.23
CA ILE A 173 -3.77 16.12 8.96
C ILE A 173 -3.00 17.41 9.21
N PHE A 174 -1.89 17.59 8.50
CA PHE A 174 -1.08 18.79 8.55
C PHE A 174 -1.46 19.73 7.42
N ASN A 175 -1.83 20.95 7.76
CA ASN A 175 -2.12 22.02 6.83
C ASN A 175 -1.21 23.22 7.11
N TRP A 176 -0.84 23.92 6.05
CA TRP A 176 -0.18 25.21 6.19
C TRP A 176 -1.19 26.25 6.66
N TRP A 177 -0.90 26.89 7.78
CA TRP A 177 -1.67 28.04 8.19
C TRP A 177 -1.25 29.27 7.39
N LYS A 178 -2.23 29.94 6.76
CA LYS A 178 -2.06 31.23 6.12
C LYS A 178 -2.77 32.28 7.00
N SER A 179 -2.04 33.27 7.45
CA SER A 179 -2.59 34.46 8.13
C SER A 179 -3.33 35.34 7.13
#